data_05a16dd73921bcd5e82a75debb25fb94
#
_entry.id   05a16dd73921bcd5e82a75debb25fb94
#
_cell.length_a   1.000
_cell.length_b   1.000
_cell.length_c   1.000
_cell.angle_alpha   90.00
_cell.angle_beta   90.00
_cell.angle_gamma   90.00
#
_symmetry.space_group_name_H-M   'P 1'
#
loop_
_entity.id
_entity.type
_entity.pdbx_description
1 polymer ?
#
loop_
_entity_poly.entity_id
_entity_poly.type
_entity_poly.pdbx_seq_one_letter_code
_entity_poly.pdbx_strand_id
1 'polypeptide(L)'
;MGIEAGLVGDGKCVINPLTVAIVNSARKRTAELVPHFGHLIVDECHRVPTTLFTDVVSFFDSYYLLGLSATAFRSDEGMTKLIYYFMGDRIHTVDQLHLKATGAVLKPKLVRKQTAFSYRYRGEYQALITALTKDQGRNRMITDDILQSVRDDPDSTALVVSDRVSHCKIFLELLERHDVEVVLLTGQTQPEQRTEIVQRVQNGEIQVLVATLQLISEGFDCSGLSSLFLTTPITFEGRLLQVIGRIMRPAENKTACVYDYVDEKVPALRRSAASRQKVLANI
;
A
#
# COMPACT_ATOMS: atom_id res chain seq x y z
N MET A 1 6.15 11.94 22.91
CA MET A 1 5.35 11.71 24.12
C MET A 1 5.79 10.36 24.67
N GLY A 2 6.27 10.26 25.90
CA GLY A 2 6.75 9.00 26.49
C GLY A 2 5.63 8.17 27.13
N ILE A 3 4.51 7.96 26.37
CA ILE A 3 3.41 7.13 26.86
C ILE A 3 3.64 5.72 26.34
N GLU A 4 3.74 4.75 27.24
CA GLU A 4 3.81 3.34 26.90
C GLU A 4 2.43 2.86 26.43
N ALA A 5 2.35 2.36 25.19
CA ALA A 5 1.11 1.84 24.63
C ALA A 5 0.91 0.38 25.02
N GLY A 6 -0.31 0.02 25.42
CA GLY A 6 -0.74 -1.36 25.56
C GLY A 6 -0.88 -2.03 24.19
N LEU A 7 -0.82 -3.36 24.15
CA LEU A 7 -0.95 -4.15 22.91
C LEU A 7 -1.89 -5.34 23.14
N VAL A 8 -2.92 -5.45 22.29
CA VAL A 8 -3.86 -6.58 22.26
C VAL A 8 -3.78 -7.24 20.87
N GLY A 9 -2.95 -8.25 20.76
CA GLY A 9 -2.66 -8.96 19.50
C GLY A 9 -1.37 -9.78 19.60
N ASP A 10 -1.09 -10.62 18.63
CA ASP A 10 0.13 -11.43 18.53
C ASP A 10 0.45 -12.21 19.82
N GLY A 11 -0.59 -12.80 20.45
CA GLY A 11 -0.48 -13.53 21.71
C GLY A 11 -0.35 -12.65 22.96
N LYS A 12 -0.28 -11.34 22.82
CA LYS A 12 -0.15 -10.38 23.94
C LYS A 12 -1.53 -9.80 24.31
N CYS A 13 -1.70 -9.46 25.59
CA CYS A 13 -2.82 -8.69 26.10
C CYS A 13 -2.33 -7.79 27.22
N VAL A 14 -1.87 -6.60 26.85
CA VAL A 14 -1.42 -5.56 27.79
C VAL A 14 -2.33 -4.37 27.60
N ILE A 15 -3.09 -4.00 28.62
CA ILE A 15 -4.04 -2.89 28.61
C ILE A 15 -3.41 -1.70 29.35
N ASN A 16 -3.23 -0.59 28.64
CA ASN A 16 -2.76 0.69 29.14
C ASN A 16 -3.76 1.78 28.75
N PRO A 17 -3.68 3.01 29.30
CA PRO A 17 -4.58 4.11 28.92
C PRO A 17 -4.62 4.40 27.41
N LEU A 18 -3.52 4.16 26.70
CA LEU A 18 -3.47 4.08 25.23
C LEU A 18 -3.17 2.63 24.86
N THR A 19 -4.06 1.97 24.15
CA THR A 19 -3.89 0.58 23.75
C THR A 19 -4.15 0.43 22.25
N VAL A 20 -3.24 -0.27 21.55
CA VAL A 20 -3.41 -0.67 20.18
C VAL A 20 -3.92 -2.11 20.14
N ALA A 21 -4.99 -2.37 19.41
CA ALA A 21 -5.59 -3.69 19.31
C ALA A 21 -5.75 -4.13 17.86
N ILE A 22 -5.34 -5.38 17.57
CA ILE A 22 -5.69 -6.03 16.31
C ILE A 22 -7.17 -6.40 16.37
N VAL A 23 -7.96 -6.04 15.36
CA VAL A 23 -9.41 -6.19 15.35
C VAL A 23 -9.89 -7.62 15.67
N ASN A 24 -9.20 -8.66 15.17
CA ASN A 24 -9.50 -10.06 15.50
C ASN A 24 -9.32 -10.38 16.99
N SER A 25 -8.33 -9.79 17.64
CA SER A 25 -8.05 -9.96 19.06
C SER A 25 -9.02 -9.12 19.90
N ALA A 26 -9.31 -7.89 19.49
CA ALA A 26 -10.30 -7.03 20.13
C ALA A 26 -11.70 -7.68 20.13
N ARG A 27 -12.14 -8.25 19.00
CA ARG A 27 -13.43 -8.95 18.89
C ARG A 27 -13.59 -10.08 19.91
N LYS A 28 -12.53 -10.85 20.14
CA LYS A 28 -12.56 -11.97 21.11
C LYS A 28 -12.53 -11.50 22.57
N ARG A 29 -12.16 -10.24 22.82
CA ARG A 29 -11.93 -9.67 24.16
C ARG A 29 -12.75 -8.41 24.41
N THR A 30 -13.82 -8.16 23.66
CA THR A 30 -14.64 -6.95 23.81
C THR A 30 -15.12 -6.73 25.24
N ALA A 31 -15.61 -7.77 25.92
CA ALA A 31 -16.07 -7.68 27.30
C ALA A 31 -14.96 -7.26 28.30
N GLU A 32 -13.71 -7.62 28.02
CA GLU A 32 -12.53 -7.25 28.81
C GLU A 32 -12.11 -5.81 28.51
N LEU A 33 -12.17 -5.38 27.24
CA LEU A 33 -11.64 -4.10 26.77
C LEU A 33 -12.61 -2.93 27.02
N VAL A 34 -13.90 -3.12 26.76
CA VAL A 34 -14.93 -2.08 26.81
C VAL A 34 -14.90 -1.24 28.09
N PRO A 35 -14.77 -1.84 29.32
CA PRO A 35 -14.77 -1.07 30.56
C PRO A 35 -13.58 -0.11 30.71
N HIS A 36 -12.53 -0.27 29.95
CA HIS A 36 -11.29 0.52 30.07
C HIS A 36 -11.23 1.73 29.17
N PHE A 37 -12.08 1.81 28.12
CA PHE A 37 -11.91 2.82 27.07
C PHE A 37 -13.21 3.59 26.77
N GLY A 38 -13.16 4.89 26.98
CA GLY A 38 -14.23 5.83 26.57
C GLY A 38 -14.00 6.45 25.19
N HIS A 39 -12.87 6.16 24.54
CA HIS A 39 -12.55 6.66 23.20
C HIS A 39 -12.07 5.50 22.31
N LEU A 40 -12.76 5.26 21.23
CA LEU A 40 -12.40 4.28 20.22
C LEU A 40 -11.94 4.97 18.94
N ILE A 41 -10.73 4.68 18.50
CA ILE A 41 -10.19 5.12 17.22
C ILE A 41 -10.11 3.92 16.29
N VAL A 42 -10.74 3.99 15.14
CA VAL A 42 -10.75 2.94 14.13
C VAL A 42 -9.93 3.40 12.93
N ASP A 43 -8.72 2.87 12.81
CA ASP A 43 -7.89 3.08 11.62
C ASP A 43 -8.42 2.23 10.45
N GLU A 44 -8.26 2.75 9.21
CA GLU A 44 -8.83 2.17 8.00
C GLU A 44 -10.34 1.88 8.14
N CYS A 45 -11.10 2.83 8.67
CA CYS A 45 -12.53 2.70 8.98
C CYS A 45 -13.41 2.33 7.76
N HIS A 46 -12.88 2.48 6.53
CA HIS A 46 -13.55 1.95 5.34
C HIS A 46 -13.73 0.42 5.36
N ARG A 47 -13.07 -0.30 6.28
CA ARG A 47 -13.24 -1.74 6.52
C ARG A 47 -14.40 -2.06 7.46
N VAL A 48 -14.96 -1.09 8.17
CA VAL A 48 -16.04 -1.29 9.15
C VAL A 48 -17.26 -2.07 8.61
N PRO A 49 -17.68 -1.93 7.33
CA PRO A 49 -18.76 -2.75 6.79
C PRO A 49 -18.51 -4.27 6.74
N THR A 50 -17.38 -4.74 7.23
CA THR A 50 -17.15 -6.19 7.38
C THR A 50 -17.59 -6.65 8.76
N THR A 51 -18.17 -7.87 8.88
CA THR A 51 -18.68 -8.44 10.14
C THR A 51 -17.70 -8.30 11.30
N LEU A 52 -16.41 -8.48 11.02
CA LEU A 52 -15.36 -8.40 12.03
C LEU A 52 -15.26 -7.02 12.69
N PHE A 53 -15.29 -5.96 11.89
CA PHE A 53 -15.20 -4.58 12.41
C PHE A 53 -16.53 -4.11 13.00
N THR A 54 -17.65 -4.47 12.39
CA THR A 54 -18.99 -4.11 12.92
C THR A 54 -19.21 -4.71 14.29
N ASP A 55 -18.80 -5.96 14.51
CA ASP A 55 -18.92 -6.61 15.83
C ASP A 55 -18.14 -5.80 16.89
N VAL A 56 -16.89 -5.38 16.60
CA VAL A 56 -16.09 -4.59 17.53
C VAL A 56 -16.73 -3.23 17.80
N VAL A 57 -17.01 -2.47 16.74
CA VAL A 57 -17.54 -1.10 16.86
C VAL A 57 -18.90 -1.07 17.59
N SER A 58 -19.77 -2.04 17.32
CA SER A 58 -21.09 -2.12 17.96
C SER A 58 -21.04 -2.52 19.44
N PHE A 59 -20.00 -3.22 19.88
CA PHE A 59 -19.83 -3.61 21.28
C PHE A 59 -19.19 -2.51 22.14
N PHE A 60 -18.42 -1.59 21.53
CA PHE A 60 -17.83 -0.47 22.26
C PHE A 60 -18.88 0.64 22.43
N ASP A 61 -19.41 0.79 23.62
CA ASP A 61 -20.20 1.96 24.03
C ASP A 61 -19.26 3.11 24.41
N SER A 62 -18.47 3.56 23.43
CA SER A 62 -17.47 4.60 23.65
C SER A 62 -18.11 5.99 23.56
N TYR A 63 -17.70 6.89 24.47
CA TYR A 63 -18.16 8.28 24.45
C TYR A 63 -17.66 9.04 23.22
N TYR A 64 -16.44 8.71 22.75
CA TYR A 64 -15.87 9.25 21.52
C TYR A 64 -15.57 8.12 20.55
N LEU A 65 -16.06 8.25 19.33
CA LEU A 65 -15.77 7.36 18.22
C LEU A 65 -15.15 8.14 17.08
N LEU A 66 -13.94 7.78 16.64
CA LEU A 66 -13.22 8.40 15.56
C LEU A 66 -12.80 7.39 14.52
N GLY A 67 -13.23 7.59 13.27
CA GLY A 67 -12.77 6.81 12.12
C GLY A 67 -11.70 7.56 11.33
N LEU A 68 -10.61 6.87 11.02
CA LEU A 68 -9.54 7.38 10.15
C LEU A 68 -9.51 6.55 8.87
N SER A 69 -9.36 7.18 7.73
CA SER A 69 -9.19 6.49 6.44
C SER A 69 -8.61 7.41 5.37
N ALA A 70 -7.73 6.88 4.54
CA ALA A 70 -7.32 7.56 3.31
C ALA A 70 -8.47 7.62 2.28
N THR A 71 -9.44 6.70 2.37
CA THR A 71 -10.59 6.60 1.47
C THR A 71 -11.84 6.24 2.27
N ALA A 72 -12.67 7.24 2.59
CA ALA A 72 -13.93 7.03 3.32
C ALA A 72 -15.07 6.56 2.40
N PHE A 73 -14.77 5.68 1.42
CA PHE A 73 -15.74 5.12 0.49
C PHE A 73 -15.31 3.72 0.02
N ARG A 74 -16.27 2.99 -0.52
CA ARG A 74 -16.08 1.68 -1.14
C ARG A 74 -16.57 1.74 -2.59
N SER A 75 -16.17 0.75 -3.39
CA SER A 75 -16.70 0.58 -4.77
C SER A 75 -18.21 0.33 -4.81
N ASP A 76 -18.77 -0.18 -3.73
CA ASP A 76 -20.20 -0.39 -3.52
C ASP A 76 -20.78 0.75 -2.67
N GLU A 77 -21.82 1.42 -3.18
CA GLU A 77 -22.47 2.57 -2.51
C GLU A 77 -23.15 2.16 -1.20
N GLY A 78 -23.74 0.96 -1.15
CA GLY A 78 -24.36 0.43 0.07
C GLY A 78 -23.32 0.25 1.18
N MET A 79 -22.15 -0.29 0.84
CA MET A 79 -21.04 -0.43 1.78
C MET A 79 -20.50 0.94 2.23
N THR A 80 -20.51 1.94 1.37
CA THR A 80 -20.14 3.32 1.74
C THR A 80 -21.13 3.90 2.78
N LYS A 81 -22.43 3.71 2.59
CA LYS A 81 -23.45 4.14 3.56
C LYS A 81 -23.29 3.45 4.91
N LEU A 82 -22.87 2.17 4.94
CA LEU A 82 -22.60 1.45 6.18
C LEU A 82 -21.41 2.03 6.97
N ILE A 83 -20.39 2.57 6.29
CA ILE A 83 -19.30 3.26 6.98
C ILE A 83 -19.87 4.44 7.79
N TYR A 84 -20.67 5.29 7.15
CA TYR A 84 -21.31 6.44 7.83
C TYR A 84 -22.31 6.02 8.90
N TYR A 85 -23.04 4.92 8.71
CA TYR A 85 -23.96 4.40 9.70
C TYR A 85 -23.27 4.00 11.02
N PHE A 86 -22.10 3.35 10.92
CA PHE A 86 -21.36 2.87 12.10
C PHE A 86 -20.41 3.92 12.69
N MET A 87 -19.84 4.78 11.86
CA MET A 87 -18.77 5.71 12.26
C MET A 87 -19.21 7.16 12.37
N GLY A 88 -20.42 7.48 11.92
CA GLY A 88 -20.89 8.87 11.79
C GLY A 88 -20.36 9.55 10.52
N ASP A 89 -20.74 10.84 10.38
CA ASP A 89 -20.42 11.62 9.19
C ASP A 89 -18.94 12.00 9.12
N ARG A 90 -18.47 12.26 7.90
CA ARG A 90 -17.12 12.78 7.69
C ARG A 90 -17.00 14.21 8.17
N ILE A 91 -16.28 14.43 9.26
CA ILE A 91 -16.09 15.72 9.92
C ILE A 91 -14.90 16.53 9.40
N HIS A 92 -13.91 15.84 8.79
CA HIS A 92 -12.70 16.50 8.30
C HIS A 92 -12.12 15.78 7.08
N THR A 93 -11.53 16.54 6.19
CA THR A 93 -10.72 16.06 5.08
C THR A 93 -9.39 16.80 5.07
N VAL A 94 -8.30 16.08 5.11
CA VAL A 94 -6.96 16.68 5.05
C VAL A 94 -6.74 17.27 3.66
N ASP A 95 -6.40 18.56 3.61
CA ASP A 95 -6.10 19.25 2.36
C ASP A 95 -4.74 18.82 1.81
N GLN A 96 -4.76 18.13 0.67
CA GLN A 96 -3.56 17.67 -0.03
C GLN A 96 -2.65 18.83 -0.48
N LEU A 97 -3.23 19.98 -0.84
CA LEU A 97 -2.46 21.15 -1.24
C LEU A 97 -1.68 21.73 -0.04
N HIS A 98 -2.32 21.76 1.12
CA HIS A 98 -1.68 22.19 2.37
C HIS A 98 -0.51 21.24 2.75
N LEU A 99 -0.70 19.93 2.66
CA LEU A 99 0.35 18.96 2.95
C LEU A 99 1.56 19.11 2.02
N LYS A 100 1.34 19.39 0.74
CA LYS A 100 2.41 19.67 -0.24
C LYS A 100 3.10 20.99 0.07
N ALA A 101 2.34 22.06 0.37
CA ALA A 101 2.89 23.37 0.65
C ALA A 101 3.75 23.39 1.92
N THR A 102 3.41 22.58 2.92
CA THR A 102 4.17 22.43 4.17
C THR A 102 5.34 21.46 4.06
N GLY A 103 5.50 20.78 2.90
CA GLY A 103 6.54 19.75 2.72
C GLY A 103 6.27 18.45 3.51
N ALA A 104 5.07 18.29 4.06
CA ALA A 104 4.69 17.08 4.79
C ALA A 104 4.60 15.84 3.88
N VAL A 105 4.41 16.05 2.57
CA VAL A 105 4.45 14.99 1.56
C VAL A 105 5.14 15.52 0.30
N LEU A 106 5.90 14.64 -0.36
CA LEU A 106 6.54 14.95 -1.65
C LEU A 106 5.52 14.82 -2.78
N LYS A 107 5.64 15.68 -3.80
CA LYS A 107 4.91 15.49 -5.06
C LYS A 107 5.69 14.52 -5.94
N PRO A 108 5.17 13.34 -6.30
CA PRO A 108 5.91 12.39 -7.10
C PRO A 108 5.97 12.84 -8.58
N LYS A 109 7.13 12.63 -9.20
CA LYS A 109 7.27 12.69 -10.66
C LYS A 109 6.60 11.47 -11.27
N LEU A 110 5.68 11.66 -12.20
CA LEU A 110 5.03 10.57 -12.93
C LEU A 110 5.79 10.27 -14.23
N VAL A 111 6.28 9.05 -14.35
CA VAL A 111 6.85 8.51 -15.59
C VAL A 111 5.90 7.48 -16.17
N ARG A 112 5.24 7.84 -17.25
CA ARG A 112 4.28 6.98 -17.93
C ARG A 112 4.88 6.39 -19.19
N LYS A 113 4.86 5.05 -19.32
CA LYS A 113 5.47 4.32 -20.44
C LYS A 113 4.48 3.37 -21.09
N GLN A 114 4.41 3.38 -22.41
CA GLN A 114 3.63 2.44 -23.18
C GLN A 114 4.40 1.14 -23.36
N THR A 115 3.71 0.00 -23.23
CA THR A 115 4.30 -1.31 -23.46
C THR A 115 3.87 -1.87 -24.84
N ALA A 116 4.63 -2.82 -25.33
CA ALA A 116 4.29 -3.55 -26.56
C ALA A 116 3.32 -4.72 -26.31
N PHE A 117 2.99 -5.03 -25.04
CA PHE A 117 2.16 -6.16 -24.66
C PHE A 117 0.82 -6.15 -25.37
N SER A 118 0.44 -7.30 -25.92
CA SER A 118 -0.85 -7.52 -26.60
C SER A 118 -1.45 -8.84 -26.17
N TYR A 119 -2.75 -8.85 -25.98
CA TYR A 119 -3.49 -10.04 -25.58
C TYR A 119 -4.93 -10.00 -26.08
N ARG A 120 -5.40 -11.11 -26.66
CA ARG A 120 -6.79 -11.25 -27.09
C ARG A 120 -7.68 -11.55 -25.88
N TYR A 121 -8.17 -10.49 -25.23
CA TYR A 121 -9.00 -10.61 -24.02
C TYR A 121 -10.39 -11.15 -24.36
N ARG A 122 -10.80 -12.25 -23.69
CA ARG A 122 -12.09 -12.94 -23.89
C ARG A 122 -12.97 -12.92 -22.63
N GLY A 123 -12.73 -12.00 -21.67
CA GLY A 123 -13.49 -11.89 -20.43
C GLY A 123 -12.81 -12.53 -19.21
N GLU A 124 -11.80 -13.36 -19.39
CA GLU A 124 -11.08 -14.04 -18.30
C GLU A 124 -9.95 -13.16 -17.77
N TYR A 125 -10.24 -12.33 -16.77
CA TYR A 125 -9.27 -11.38 -16.22
C TYR A 125 -8.02 -12.06 -15.62
N GLN A 126 -8.18 -13.21 -14.96
CA GLN A 126 -7.05 -13.93 -14.37
C GLN A 126 -6.09 -14.49 -15.43
N ALA A 127 -6.61 -14.95 -16.57
CA ALA A 127 -5.79 -15.38 -17.70
C ALA A 127 -5.03 -14.21 -18.33
N LEU A 128 -5.68 -13.05 -18.46
CA LEU A 128 -5.04 -11.81 -18.91
C LEU A 128 -3.86 -11.42 -18.00
N ILE A 129 -4.07 -11.37 -16.69
CA ILE A 129 -3.00 -11.01 -15.74
C ILE A 129 -1.87 -12.05 -15.75
N THR A 130 -2.21 -13.33 -15.90
CA THR A 130 -1.20 -14.40 -16.04
C THR A 130 -0.36 -14.22 -17.30
N ALA A 131 -0.97 -13.86 -18.42
CA ALA A 131 -0.24 -13.58 -19.67
C ALA A 131 0.63 -12.32 -19.54
N LEU A 132 0.10 -11.24 -18.94
CA LEU A 132 0.82 -10.00 -18.69
C LEU A 132 2.09 -10.23 -17.85
N THR A 133 1.96 -10.96 -16.74
CA THR A 133 3.08 -11.19 -15.82
C THR A 133 4.16 -12.11 -16.38
N LYS A 134 3.84 -12.89 -17.41
CA LYS A 134 4.78 -13.79 -18.11
C LYS A 134 5.36 -13.17 -19.39
N ASP A 135 4.94 -11.98 -19.80
CA ASP A 135 5.45 -11.35 -21.02
C ASP A 135 6.90 -10.90 -20.83
N GLN A 136 7.80 -11.57 -21.54
CA GLN A 136 9.23 -11.34 -21.41
C GLN A 136 9.66 -9.94 -21.88
N GLY A 137 9.06 -9.45 -22.97
CA GLY A 137 9.39 -8.13 -23.54
C GLY A 137 9.03 -7.01 -22.55
N ARG A 138 7.82 -7.11 -21.96
CA ARG A 138 7.35 -6.18 -20.93
C ARG A 138 8.22 -6.24 -19.68
N ASN A 139 8.54 -7.43 -19.20
CA ASN A 139 9.34 -7.59 -17.99
C ASN A 139 10.78 -7.08 -18.17
N ARG A 140 11.40 -7.29 -19.34
CA ARG A 140 12.72 -6.70 -19.68
C ARG A 140 12.67 -5.19 -19.67
N MET A 141 11.71 -4.58 -20.36
CA MET A 141 11.54 -3.12 -20.38
C MET A 141 11.43 -2.54 -18.96
N ILE A 142 10.64 -3.17 -18.09
CA ILE A 142 10.49 -2.76 -16.69
C ILE A 142 11.80 -2.92 -15.93
N THR A 143 12.51 -4.04 -16.12
CA THR A 143 13.82 -4.28 -15.49
C THR A 143 14.85 -3.23 -15.91
N ASP A 144 14.90 -2.87 -17.20
CA ASP A 144 15.80 -1.83 -17.70
C ASP A 144 15.50 -0.47 -17.05
N ASP A 145 14.23 -0.14 -16.86
CA ASP A 145 13.80 1.08 -16.16
C ASP A 145 14.17 1.08 -14.67
N ILE A 146 14.05 -0.07 -13.99
CA ILE A 146 14.47 -0.23 -12.59
C ILE A 146 15.98 0.00 -12.49
N LEU A 147 16.77 -0.67 -13.33
CA LEU A 147 18.23 -0.54 -13.35
C LEU A 147 18.67 0.89 -13.67
N GLN A 148 17.95 1.58 -14.56
CA GLN A 148 18.21 2.99 -14.85
C GLN A 148 17.91 3.87 -13.63
N SER A 149 16.78 3.63 -12.93
CA SER A 149 16.43 4.39 -11.73
C SER A 149 17.46 4.21 -10.60
N VAL A 150 18.00 3.01 -10.43
CA VAL A 150 19.07 2.73 -9.44
C VAL A 150 20.38 3.45 -9.82
N ARG A 151 20.71 3.51 -11.11
CA ARG A 151 21.90 4.28 -11.57
C ARG A 151 21.75 5.78 -11.38
N ASP A 152 20.51 6.29 -11.59
CA ASP A 152 20.24 7.74 -11.48
C ASP A 152 20.21 8.21 -10.00
N ASP A 153 19.86 7.30 -9.06
CA ASP A 153 19.77 7.59 -7.63
C ASP A 153 20.21 6.34 -6.81
N PRO A 154 21.55 6.11 -6.70
CA PRO A 154 22.10 4.92 -6.08
C PRO A 154 21.91 4.85 -4.56
N ASP A 155 21.65 5.97 -3.90
CA ASP A 155 21.48 6.09 -2.45
C ASP A 155 20.03 5.82 -2.01
N SER A 156 19.13 5.52 -2.94
CA SER A 156 17.72 5.29 -2.67
C SER A 156 17.27 3.88 -3.04
N THR A 157 16.15 3.45 -2.46
CA THR A 157 15.56 2.14 -2.77
C THR A 157 14.39 2.27 -3.75
N ALA A 158 14.47 1.52 -4.86
CA ALA A 158 13.38 1.35 -5.81
C ALA A 158 12.40 0.28 -5.30
N LEU A 159 11.10 0.60 -5.23
CA LEU A 159 10.03 -0.32 -4.86
C LEU A 159 9.33 -0.87 -6.11
N VAL A 160 9.43 -2.18 -6.32
CA VAL A 160 8.78 -2.88 -7.43
C VAL A 160 7.58 -3.67 -6.89
N VAL A 161 6.36 -3.34 -7.31
CA VAL A 161 5.15 -3.98 -6.79
C VAL A 161 4.41 -4.79 -7.83
N SER A 162 3.95 -5.97 -7.43
CA SER A 162 3.10 -6.85 -8.23
C SER A 162 2.00 -7.49 -7.39
N ASP A 163 0.85 -7.79 -8.00
CA ASP A 163 -0.23 -8.59 -7.39
C ASP A 163 0.10 -10.09 -7.29
N ARG A 164 1.21 -10.54 -7.91
CA ARG A 164 1.56 -11.96 -8.01
C ARG A 164 2.94 -12.25 -7.44
N VAL A 165 3.01 -13.17 -6.49
CA VAL A 165 4.30 -13.65 -5.94
C VAL A 165 5.19 -14.21 -7.05
N SER A 166 4.61 -14.98 -8.00
CA SER A 166 5.37 -15.51 -9.14
C SER A 166 5.98 -14.42 -10.02
N HIS A 167 5.31 -13.28 -10.19
CA HIS A 167 5.83 -12.14 -10.95
C HIS A 167 6.93 -11.41 -10.18
N CYS A 168 6.79 -11.28 -8.85
CA CYS A 168 7.85 -10.75 -8.00
C CYS A 168 9.13 -11.62 -8.12
N LYS A 169 8.99 -12.95 -8.15
CA LYS A 169 10.12 -13.85 -8.35
C LYS A 169 10.79 -13.69 -9.72
N ILE A 170 10.01 -13.44 -10.79
CA ILE A 170 10.57 -13.14 -12.12
C ILE A 170 11.44 -11.87 -12.06
N PHE A 171 10.99 -10.80 -11.40
CA PHE A 171 11.81 -9.59 -11.26
C PHE A 171 13.05 -9.83 -10.39
N LEU A 172 12.93 -10.59 -9.31
CA LEU A 172 14.09 -10.99 -8.51
C LEU A 172 15.14 -11.67 -9.40
N GLU A 173 14.77 -12.73 -10.12
CA GLU A 173 15.66 -13.47 -11.01
C GLU A 173 16.27 -12.62 -12.14
N LEU A 174 15.51 -11.63 -12.67
CA LEU A 174 16.02 -10.73 -13.70
C LEU A 174 17.02 -9.74 -13.12
N LEU A 175 16.77 -9.20 -11.93
CA LEU A 175 17.62 -8.21 -11.27
C LEU A 175 18.88 -8.83 -10.67
N GLU A 176 18.83 -10.04 -10.13
CA GLU A 176 19.98 -10.80 -9.62
C GLU A 176 21.07 -11.08 -10.67
N ARG A 177 20.74 -10.93 -11.96
CA ARG A 177 21.73 -11.04 -13.06
C ARG A 177 22.57 -9.78 -13.26
N HIS A 178 22.24 -8.73 -12.52
CA HIS A 178 22.91 -7.45 -12.55
C HIS A 178 23.58 -7.17 -11.20
N ASP A 179 24.50 -6.24 -11.16
CA ASP A 179 25.19 -5.84 -9.92
C ASP A 179 24.32 -4.84 -9.15
N VAL A 180 23.22 -5.36 -8.58
CA VAL A 180 22.28 -4.60 -7.75
C VAL A 180 21.84 -5.43 -6.55
N GLU A 181 21.79 -4.79 -5.38
CA GLU A 181 21.29 -5.45 -4.16
C GLU A 181 19.75 -5.45 -4.18
N VAL A 182 19.18 -6.63 -4.43
CA VAL A 182 17.74 -6.84 -4.56
C VAL A 182 17.21 -7.79 -3.48
N VAL A 183 16.05 -7.46 -2.90
CA VAL A 183 15.37 -8.30 -1.90
C VAL A 183 13.91 -8.49 -2.25
N LEU A 184 13.39 -9.71 -2.01
CA LEU A 184 11.99 -10.08 -2.18
C LEU A 184 11.24 -10.06 -0.85
N LEU A 185 10.12 -9.32 -0.81
CA LEU A 185 9.25 -9.22 0.35
C LEU A 185 7.82 -9.65 -0.01
N THR A 186 7.34 -10.74 0.59
CA THR A 186 6.00 -11.29 0.33
C THR A 186 5.27 -11.61 1.62
N GLY A 187 3.99 -11.98 1.53
CA GLY A 187 3.22 -12.46 2.67
C GLY A 187 3.81 -13.73 3.35
N GLN A 188 4.70 -14.46 2.66
CA GLN A 188 5.38 -15.65 3.19
C GLN A 188 6.68 -15.33 3.95
N THR A 189 7.18 -14.08 3.87
CA THR A 189 8.38 -13.63 4.59
C THR A 189 8.09 -13.61 6.09
N GLN A 190 8.93 -14.24 6.89
CA GLN A 190 8.78 -14.31 8.34
C GLN A 190 8.88 -12.91 8.99
N PRO A 191 8.21 -12.66 10.14
CA PRO A 191 8.19 -11.34 10.79
C PRO A 191 9.57 -10.78 11.10
N GLU A 192 10.49 -11.62 11.57
CA GLU A 192 11.87 -11.24 11.91
C GLU A 192 12.62 -10.79 10.65
N GLN A 193 12.51 -11.52 9.56
CA GLN A 193 13.11 -11.17 8.27
C GLN A 193 12.52 -9.87 7.70
N ARG A 194 11.22 -9.62 7.91
CA ARG A 194 10.60 -8.32 7.49
C ARG A 194 11.23 -7.16 8.23
N THR A 195 11.44 -7.30 9.54
CA THR A 195 12.08 -6.27 10.36
C THR A 195 13.50 -6.01 9.89
N GLU A 196 14.28 -7.05 9.61
CA GLU A 196 15.62 -6.95 9.06
C GLU A 196 15.63 -6.23 7.69
N ILE A 197 14.75 -6.63 6.78
CA ILE A 197 14.64 -5.99 5.45
C ILE A 197 14.33 -4.50 5.60
N VAL A 198 13.39 -4.12 6.47
CA VAL A 198 13.07 -2.70 6.73
C VAL A 198 14.30 -1.93 7.21
N GLN A 199 15.06 -2.49 8.16
CA GLN A 199 16.28 -1.88 8.66
C GLN A 199 17.33 -1.71 7.56
N ARG A 200 17.55 -2.74 6.74
CA ARG A 200 18.49 -2.69 5.61
C ARG A 200 18.10 -1.65 4.56
N VAL A 201 16.79 -1.51 4.26
CA VAL A 201 16.30 -0.42 3.38
C VAL A 201 16.55 0.94 4.00
N GLN A 202 16.28 1.11 5.31
CA GLN A 202 16.52 2.37 6.01
C GLN A 202 18.00 2.74 6.08
N ASN A 203 18.88 1.75 6.13
CA ASN A 203 20.33 1.92 6.10
C ASN A 203 20.90 2.18 4.69
N GLY A 204 20.05 2.13 3.63
CA GLY A 204 20.51 2.27 2.24
C GLY A 204 21.26 1.04 1.69
N GLU A 205 21.15 -0.13 2.34
CA GLU A 205 21.84 -1.37 1.94
C GLU A 205 21.10 -2.10 0.80
N ILE A 206 19.83 -1.76 0.52
CA ILE A 206 19.00 -2.39 -0.49
C ILE A 206 18.67 -1.37 -1.57
N GLN A 207 19.06 -1.65 -2.81
CA GLN A 207 18.78 -0.80 -3.97
C GLN A 207 17.41 -1.09 -4.59
N VAL A 208 16.95 -2.35 -4.55
CA VAL A 208 15.65 -2.73 -5.11
C VAL A 208 14.89 -3.63 -4.13
N LEU A 209 13.70 -3.18 -3.73
CA LEU A 209 12.74 -3.97 -2.95
C LEU A 209 11.63 -4.45 -3.88
N VAL A 210 11.57 -5.76 -4.15
CA VAL A 210 10.48 -6.38 -4.91
C VAL A 210 9.45 -6.91 -3.93
N ALA A 211 8.19 -6.48 -4.04
CA ALA A 211 7.18 -6.85 -3.04
C ALA A 211 5.80 -7.11 -3.65
N THR A 212 4.98 -7.89 -2.92
CA THR A 212 3.57 -8.02 -3.26
C THR A 212 2.80 -6.75 -2.88
N LEU A 213 1.93 -6.31 -3.78
CA LEU A 213 1.11 -5.11 -3.60
C LEU A 213 0.30 -5.15 -2.30
N GLN A 214 -0.25 -6.32 -1.94
CA GLN A 214 -1.01 -6.50 -0.71
C GLN A 214 -0.18 -6.14 0.53
N LEU A 215 1.03 -6.66 0.63
CA LEU A 215 1.89 -6.43 1.79
C LEU A 215 2.27 -4.96 1.95
N ILE A 216 2.61 -4.30 0.85
CA ILE A 216 2.97 -2.87 0.87
C ILE A 216 1.77 -1.99 1.25
N SER A 217 0.56 -2.33 0.82
CA SER A 217 -0.65 -1.57 1.18
C SER A 217 -1.06 -1.78 2.65
N GLU A 218 -0.77 -2.92 3.27
CA GLU A 218 -1.27 -3.31 4.60
C GLU A 218 -0.30 -3.00 5.76
N GLY A 219 0.45 -1.91 5.72
CA GLY A 219 1.21 -1.45 6.91
C GLY A 219 2.73 -1.55 6.80
N PHE A 220 3.29 -1.80 5.62
CA PHE A 220 4.74 -1.69 5.43
C PHE A 220 5.19 -0.22 5.56
N ASP A 221 6.01 0.09 6.54
CA ASP A 221 6.51 1.43 6.80
C ASP A 221 8.02 1.50 6.58
N CYS A 222 8.43 2.26 5.54
CA CYS A 222 9.83 2.48 5.23
C CYS A 222 10.04 3.83 4.53
N SER A 223 10.89 4.68 5.09
CA SER A 223 11.17 6.03 4.57
C SER A 223 12.19 6.06 3.43
N GLY A 224 13.00 5.01 3.27
CA GLY A 224 14.07 4.93 2.26
C GLY A 224 13.61 4.72 0.81
N LEU A 225 12.29 4.53 0.58
CA LEU A 225 11.75 4.26 -0.75
C LEU A 225 11.56 5.54 -1.55
N SER A 226 12.13 5.66 -2.75
CA SER A 226 12.04 6.85 -3.63
C SER A 226 11.30 6.61 -4.94
N SER A 227 11.51 5.47 -5.58
CA SER A 227 10.89 5.13 -6.85
C SER A 227 9.89 3.98 -6.69
N LEU A 228 8.73 4.07 -7.37
CA LEU A 228 7.69 3.04 -7.36
C LEU A 228 7.42 2.55 -8.78
N PHE A 229 7.52 1.24 -8.99
CA PHE A 229 7.25 0.57 -10.26
C PHE A 229 5.95 -0.23 -10.15
N LEU A 230 4.89 0.25 -10.82
CA LEU A 230 3.56 -0.38 -10.85
C LEU A 230 3.53 -1.46 -11.94
N THR A 231 3.96 -2.68 -11.63
CA THR A 231 4.16 -3.73 -12.65
C THR A 231 2.89 -4.47 -13.02
N THR A 232 1.84 -4.41 -12.19
CA THR A 232 0.49 -4.96 -12.47
C THR A 232 -0.57 -3.89 -12.33
N PRO A 233 -1.74 -4.03 -13.00
CA PRO A 233 -2.83 -3.07 -12.90
C PRO A 233 -3.36 -2.96 -11.47
N ILE A 234 -3.47 -1.73 -10.96
CA ILE A 234 -4.17 -1.43 -9.70
C ILE A 234 -5.47 -0.73 -10.08
N THR A 235 -6.60 -1.34 -9.74
CA THR A 235 -7.94 -0.82 -10.08
C THR A 235 -8.57 -0.03 -8.94
N PHE A 236 -8.21 -0.34 -7.69
CA PHE A 236 -8.77 0.32 -6.52
C PHE A 236 -7.92 1.53 -6.11
N GLU A 237 -8.53 2.72 -6.16
CA GLU A 237 -7.89 4.01 -5.87
C GLU A 237 -7.20 4.05 -4.50
N GLY A 238 -7.89 3.59 -3.44
CA GLY A 238 -7.33 3.59 -2.08
C GLY A 238 -6.03 2.80 -1.97
N ARG A 239 -5.95 1.64 -2.63
CA ARG A 239 -4.72 0.84 -2.64
C ARG A 239 -3.59 1.54 -3.39
N LEU A 240 -3.91 2.20 -4.51
CA LEU A 240 -2.95 2.98 -5.27
C LEU A 240 -2.39 4.13 -4.43
N LEU A 241 -3.25 4.89 -3.75
CA LEU A 241 -2.87 5.99 -2.86
C LEU A 241 -2.00 5.51 -1.69
N GLN A 242 -2.35 4.38 -1.05
CA GLN A 242 -1.57 3.79 0.02
C GLN A 242 -0.14 3.44 -0.43
N VAL A 243 0.00 2.80 -1.58
CA VAL A 243 1.31 2.41 -2.11
C VAL A 243 2.15 3.62 -2.52
N ILE A 244 1.55 4.60 -3.20
CA ILE A 244 2.24 5.84 -3.57
C ILE A 244 2.64 6.63 -2.33
N GLY A 245 1.80 6.70 -1.30
CA GLY A 245 2.09 7.34 -0.03
C GLY A 245 3.38 6.85 0.62
N ARG A 246 3.80 5.59 0.35
CA ARG A 246 5.06 5.05 0.88
C ARG A 246 6.29 5.77 0.33
N ILE A 247 6.29 6.14 -0.94
CA ILE A 247 7.39 6.87 -1.55
C ILE A 247 7.30 8.38 -1.38
N MET A 248 6.12 8.91 -1.04
CA MET A 248 5.90 10.36 -0.86
C MET A 248 6.40 10.90 0.49
N ARG A 249 6.88 10.05 1.38
CA ARG A 249 7.44 10.47 2.67
C ARG A 249 8.67 11.33 2.44
N PRO A 250 8.74 12.51 3.06
CA PRO A 250 9.90 13.38 2.95
C PRO A 250 11.15 12.72 3.51
N ALA A 251 12.27 12.90 2.81
CA ALA A 251 13.61 12.63 3.29
C ALA A 251 14.54 13.65 2.63
N GLU A 252 15.73 13.84 3.20
CA GLU A 252 16.71 14.79 2.69
C GLU A 252 17.11 14.42 1.25
N ASN A 253 17.10 15.39 0.36
CA ASN A 253 17.43 15.27 -1.08
C ASN A 253 16.61 14.24 -1.88
N LYS A 254 15.51 13.75 -1.34
CA LYS A 254 14.69 12.70 -1.97
C LYS A 254 13.77 13.27 -3.06
N THR A 255 13.78 12.63 -4.22
CA THR A 255 12.79 12.84 -5.29
C THR A 255 11.90 11.60 -5.42
N ALA A 256 10.59 11.75 -5.18
CA ALA A 256 9.66 10.65 -5.38
C ALA A 256 9.33 10.46 -6.87
N CYS A 257 9.36 9.22 -7.38
CA CYS A 257 9.06 8.91 -8.76
C CYS A 257 8.10 7.71 -8.87
N VAL A 258 7.07 7.80 -9.70
CA VAL A 258 6.11 6.71 -9.98
C VAL A 258 6.20 6.32 -11.45
N TYR A 259 6.51 5.06 -11.73
CA TYR A 259 6.50 4.46 -13.06
C TYR A 259 5.17 3.73 -13.28
N ASP A 260 4.36 4.23 -14.22
CA ASP A 260 3.06 3.64 -14.62
C ASP A 260 3.16 3.05 -16.03
N TYR A 261 3.02 1.74 -16.14
CA TYR A 261 3.08 1.03 -17.41
C TYR A 261 1.68 0.87 -18.02
N VAL A 262 1.55 1.32 -19.28
CA VAL A 262 0.29 1.37 -20.01
C VAL A 262 0.30 0.35 -21.14
N ASP A 263 -0.55 -0.68 -20.99
CA ASP A 263 -0.71 -1.77 -21.95
C ASP A 263 -1.87 -1.42 -22.92
N GLU A 264 -1.65 -0.45 -23.83
CA GLU A 264 -2.70 0.19 -24.65
C GLU A 264 -3.41 -0.77 -25.60
N LYS A 265 -2.69 -1.80 -26.08
CA LYS A 265 -3.24 -2.77 -27.05
C LYS A 265 -4.32 -3.69 -26.44
N VAL A 266 -4.49 -3.66 -25.11
CA VAL A 266 -5.50 -4.44 -24.39
C VAL A 266 -6.57 -3.51 -23.80
N PRO A 267 -7.81 -3.47 -24.33
CA PRO A 267 -8.84 -2.50 -23.90
C PRO A 267 -9.14 -2.50 -22.41
N ALA A 268 -9.11 -3.65 -21.74
CA ALA A 268 -9.34 -3.76 -20.30
C ALA A 268 -8.21 -3.07 -19.49
N LEU A 269 -6.95 -3.25 -19.90
CA LEU A 269 -5.79 -2.64 -19.25
C LEU A 269 -5.70 -1.15 -19.55
N ARG A 270 -6.06 -0.71 -20.76
CA ARG A 270 -6.16 0.71 -21.12
C ARG A 270 -7.16 1.45 -20.23
N ARG A 271 -8.34 0.85 -19.96
CA ARG A 271 -9.32 1.44 -19.02
C ARG A 271 -8.76 1.55 -17.60
N SER A 272 -8.09 0.50 -17.12
CA SER A 272 -7.43 0.52 -15.80
C SER A 272 -6.34 1.60 -15.72
N ALA A 273 -5.54 1.78 -16.78
CA ALA A 273 -4.53 2.83 -16.85
C ALA A 273 -5.14 4.24 -16.86
N ALA A 274 -6.29 4.44 -17.54
CA ALA A 274 -7.02 5.70 -17.51
C ALA A 274 -7.58 6.03 -16.12
N SER A 275 -8.08 5.04 -15.38
CA SER A 275 -8.50 5.20 -13.97
C SER A 275 -7.32 5.62 -13.10
N ARG A 276 -6.17 4.93 -13.19
CA ARG A 276 -4.96 5.31 -12.44
C ARG A 276 -4.50 6.72 -12.76
N GLN A 277 -4.57 7.13 -14.03
CA GLN A 277 -4.20 8.47 -14.45
C GLN A 277 -5.00 9.57 -13.74
N LYS A 278 -6.32 9.37 -13.55
CA LYS A 278 -7.16 10.33 -12.82
C LYS A 278 -6.69 10.49 -11.38
N VAL A 279 -6.35 9.39 -10.72
CA VAL A 279 -5.84 9.41 -9.34
C VAL A 279 -4.48 10.09 -9.29
N LEU A 280 -3.56 9.70 -10.17
CA LEU A 280 -2.19 10.24 -10.23
C LEU A 280 -2.13 11.72 -10.58
N ALA A 281 -3.11 12.24 -11.35
CA ALA A 281 -3.20 13.67 -11.68
C ALA A 281 -3.62 14.54 -10.48
N ASN A 282 -4.24 13.96 -9.46
CA ASN A 282 -4.69 14.65 -8.26
C ASN A 282 -3.67 14.61 -7.11
N ILE A 283 -2.61 13.81 -7.27
CA ILE A 283 -1.49 13.73 -6.33
C ILE A 283 -0.39 14.73 -6.74
#